data_46ad34df037aa9b59581cd28f89ce541
#
_entry.id   46ad34df037aa9b59581cd28f89ce541
#
_cell.length_a   1.000
_cell.length_b   1.000
_cell.length_c   1.000
_cell.angle_alpha   90.00
_cell.angle_beta   90.00
_cell.angle_gamma   90.00
#
_symmetry.space_group_name_H-M   'P 1'
#
loop_
_entity.id
_entity.type
_entity.pdbx_description
1 polymer ?
#
loop_
_entity_poly.entity_id
_entity_poly.type
_entity_poly.pdbx_seq_one_letter_code
_entity_poly.pdbx_strand_id
1 'polypeptide(L)'
;MTNPKTNATPLPLWQYWRGLAGWNFYFLVKFALLWAGYLNFHPMLNLVFLAFLLVPLPKYKLHRLRHWIAIPIGIGLFWHDTWLPGPESIFSQGSQLAGFSATYIWDLVTRFINWNMVGAFFLLLVLWMFISQWLRVTVVVSAIMVWLAVSPLLPAFTLWPAGQPTAAATTVKTTTTTAAPAGTSAASGDIPAQTEPPTSANLTNWLNAFYAAEQKRKTPFPDRLPADAQPFDLLVINICSLSWSDIEAAGLMDHPLWKHFDIVFKNFNSATSYSGPAAVRLLRASCGQLSHSNLYQPSGNDCYLFENLAKLGFTQQLMLGHNGQFGDFLKELRSLGGMQSPLMDQTGLPVSLQAFDGSPVYDDLATLNRWLETENKQGNARNATFYNILPLHDGNHFQGQSKTADYKVRAQKLFDELDNFFTELEKSGHKVMVVVVPEHGGALKGDKMQVSGLRDIPSPSITDVPTAVKFFGMKAPHQGAPLIIDQPTSYLAVSELVVRALDGKMFTEDNVDWQQYTANLPQSAAVSENANAIVMQYQGKPYVQLNGGSWVPYPQ
;
A
#
# COMPACT_ATOMS: atom_id res chain seq x y z
N MET A 1 -51.09 68.39 10.39
CA MET A 1 -51.04 67.13 11.10
C MET A 1 -49.70 66.44 10.81
N THR A 2 -48.73 66.67 11.67
CA THR A 2 -47.35 66.14 11.57
C THR A 2 -47.32 64.77 12.24
N ASN A 3 -47.01 63.73 11.45
CA ASN A 3 -46.87 62.38 11.92
C ASN A 3 -45.55 62.23 12.72
N PRO A 4 -45.54 61.83 13.98
CA PRO A 4 -44.31 61.66 14.73
C PRO A 4 -43.60 60.36 14.23
N LYS A 5 -42.45 60.53 13.58
CA LYS A 5 -41.52 59.43 13.34
C LYS A 5 -41.04 58.95 14.71
N THR A 6 -41.58 57.83 15.17
CA THR A 6 -41.07 57.07 16.32
C THR A 6 -39.65 56.62 15.99
N ASN A 7 -38.66 57.28 16.58
CA ASN A 7 -37.26 56.80 16.60
C ASN A 7 -37.22 55.52 17.45
N ALA A 8 -37.46 54.38 16.82
CA ALA A 8 -37.21 53.10 17.47
C ALA A 8 -35.70 52.95 17.70
N THR A 9 -35.30 52.96 18.96
CA THR A 9 -33.90 52.67 19.36
C THR A 9 -33.48 51.32 18.72
N PRO A 10 -32.31 51.27 18.05
CA PRO A 10 -31.87 50.06 17.44
C PRO A 10 -31.75 48.97 18.54
N LEU A 11 -32.38 47.83 18.29
CA LEU A 11 -32.31 46.67 19.19
C LEU A 11 -30.85 46.27 19.40
N PRO A 12 -30.43 45.90 20.62
CA PRO A 12 -29.08 45.47 20.90
C PRO A 12 -28.71 44.24 20.05
N LEU A 13 -27.45 44.14 19.57
CA LEU A 13 -26.98 43.17 18.59
C LEU A 13 -27.27 41.71 18.98
N TRP A 14 -27.26 41.38 20.26
CA TRP A 14 -27.56 40.03 20.77
C TRP A 14 -29.00 39.58 20.52
N GLN A 15 -29.94 40.46 20.29
CA GLN A 15 -31.32 40.11 19.93
C GLN A 15 -31.44 39.59 18.48
N TYR A 16 -30.43 39.84 17.65
CA TYR A 16 -30.35 39.27 16.27
C TYR A 16 -29.71 37.89 16.20
N TRP A 17 -29.34 37.31 17.35
CA TRP A 17 -28.69 36.00 17.37
C TRP A 17 -29.72 34.90 17.17
N ARG A 18 -29.59 34.16 16.08
CA ARG A 18 -30.50 33.07 15.69
C ARG A 18 -29.92 31.68 15.89
N GLY A 19 -28.72 31.56 16.47
CA GLY A 19 -28.02 30.28 16.60
C GLY A 19 -27.56 29.73 15.24
N LEU A 20 -27.21 28.45 15.21
CA LEU A 20 -26.66 27.76 14.03
C LEU A 20 -27.75 27.19 13.10
N ALA A 21 -28.99 27.04 13.57
CA ALA A 21 -30.08 26.40 12.81
C ALA A 21 -29.64 25.05 12.22
N GLY A 22 -29.77 24.82 10.89
CA GLY A 22 -29.37 23.58 10.23
C GLY A 22 -27.88 23.26 10.29
N TRP A 23 -27.01 24.26 10.54
CA TRP A 23 -25.58 24.03 10.71
C TRP A 23 -25.22 23.25 11.97
N ASN A 24 -26.14 23.16 12.95
CA ASN A 24 -25.98 22.24 14.07
C ASN A 24 -25.81 20.79 13.59
N PHE A 25 -26.61 20.38 12.62
CA PHE A 25 -26.54 19.03 12.06
C PHE A 25 -25.20 18.78 11.37
N TYR A 26 -24.70 19.75 10.60
CA TYR A 26 -23.36 19.69 9.98
C TYR A 26 -22.26 19.38 11.00
N PHE A 27 -22.22 20.11 12.12
CA PHE A 27 -21.23 19.87 13.17
C PHE A 27 -21.45 18.56 13.90
N LEU A 28 -22.70 18.16 14.16
CA LEU A 28 -23.01 16.86 14.77
C LEU A 28 -22.54 15.69 13.92
N VAL A 29 -22.72 15.76 12.58
CA VAL A 29 -22.18 14.76 11.65
C VAL A 29 -20.66 14.72 11.74
N LYS A 30 -19.97 15.88 11.74
CA LYS A 30 -18.52 15.93 11.90
C LYS A 30 -18.04 15.34 13.23
N PHE A 31 -18.72 15.61 14.33
CA PHE A 31 -18.37 15.04 15.64
C PHE A 31 -18.60 13.52 15.68
N ALA A 32 -19.66 13.01 15.06
CA ALA A 32 -19.90 11.59 14.96
C ALA A 32 -18.81 10.88 14.13
N LEU A 33 -18.43 11.46 13.00
CA LEU A 33 -17.36 10.95 12.16
C LEU A 33 -15.98 11.06 12.83
N LEU A 34 -15.72 12.13 13.58
CA LEU A 34 -14.50 12.28 14.39
C LEU A 34 -14.43 11.19 15.46
N TRP A 35 -15.51 10.97 16.19
CA TRP A 35 -15.57 9.94 17.23
C TRP A 35 -15.40 8.52 16.64
N ALA A 36 -15.93 8.28 15.46
CA ALA A 36 -15.75 7.04 14.73
C ALA A 36 -14.36 6.88 14.07
N GLY A 37 -13.50 7.92 14.10
CA GLY A 37 -12.15 7.89 13.53
C GLY A 37 -12.07 8.14 12.03
N TYR A 38 -13.15 8.64 11.40
CA TYR A 38 -13.20 8.90 9.95
C TYR A 38 -12.76 10.31 9.53
N LEU A 39 -12.38 11.18 10.48
CA LEU A 39 -11.97 12.55 10.16
C LEU A 39 -10.62 12.92 10.78
N ASN A 40 -9.80 13.60 10.00
CA ASN A 40 -8.66 14.39 10.45
C ASN A 40 -9.15 15.80 10.81
N PHE A 41 -9.75 15.95 11.98
CA PHE A 41 -10.46 17.16 12.36
C PHE A 41 -9.51 18.30 12.74
N HIS A 42 -9.71 19.48 12.16
CA HIS A 42 -8.93 20.70 12.44
C HIS A 42 -9.73 21.66 13.35
N PRO A 43 -9.58 21.58 14.69
CA PRO A 43 -10.46 22.28 15.63
C PRO A 43 -10.47 23.79 15.43
N MET A 44 -9.32 24.42 15.19
CA MET A 44 -9.21 25.89 15.07
C MET A 44 -9.93 26.41 13.82
N LEU A 45 -9.79 25.75 12.67
CA LEU A 45 -10.50 26.15 11.44
C LEU A 45 -12.01 25.99 11.59
N ASN A 46 -12.44 24.90 12.21
CA ASN A 46 -13.85 24.66 12.50
C ASN A 46 -14.40 25.66 13.53
N LEU A 47 -13.62 26.07 14.52
CA LEU A 47 -13.99 27.10 15.49
C LEU A 47 -14.16 28.48 14.82
N VAL A 48 -13.27 28.85 13.91
CA VAL A 48 -13.37 30.08 13.11
C VAL A 48 -14.64 30.05 12.25
N PHE A 49 -14.92 28.93 11.60
CA PHE A 49 -16.14 28.75 10.82
C PHE A 49 -17.41 28.83 11.69
N LEU A 50 -17.40 28.21 12.86
CA LEU A 50 -18.46 28.31 13.86
C LEU A 50 -18.70 29.77 14.27
N ALA A 51 -17.64 30.50 14.61
CA ALA A 51 -17.70 31.92 14.98
C ALA A 51 -18.30 32.75 13.85
N PHE A 52 -17.87 32.53 12.59
CA PHE A 52 -18.45 33.19 11.42
C PHE A 52 -19.96 32.97 11.30
N LEU A 53 -20.43 31.73 11.55
CA LEU A 53 -21.86 31.41 11.51
C LEU A 53 -22.66 32.03 12.66
N LEU A 54 -22.04 32.30 13.81
CA LEU A 54 -22.68 32.84 15.00
C LEU A 54 -22.75 34.39 15.02
N VAL A 55 -22.06 35.09 14.11
CA VAL A 55 -22.09 36.58 14.07
C VAL A 55 -23.53 37.08 13.94
N PRO A 56 -24.01 37.93 14.87
CA PRO A 56 -25.35 38.52 14.78
C PRO A 56 -25.42 39.55 13.64
N LEU A 57 -26.33 39.37 12.72
CA LEU A 57 -26.51 40.26 11.57
C LEU A 57 -27.91 40.89 11.62
N PRO A 58 -28.03 42.25 11.60
CA PRO A 58 -29.31 42.94 11.76
C PRO A 58 -30.23 42.87 10.53
N LYS A 59 -29.68 42.61 9.34
CA LYS A 59 -30.45 42.59 8.08
C LYS A 59 -30.67 41.18 7.57
N TYR A 60 -31.90 40.80 7.26
CA TYR A 60 -32.25 39.49 6.69
C TYR A 60 -31.45 39.14 5.42
N LYS A 61 -31.22 40.10 4.54
CA LYS A 61 -30.42 39.92 3.32
C LYS A 61 -28.97 39.48 3.63
N LEU A 62 -28.37 40.06 4.70
CA LEU A 62 -27.01 39.67 5.12
C LEU A 62 -26.97 38.24 5.70
N HIS A 63 -28.03 37.82 6.41
CA HIS A 63 -28.15 36.43 6.85
C HIS A 63 -28.18 35.46 5.67
N ARG A 64 -28.95 35.80 4.65
CA ARG A 64 -29.06 34.96 3.45
C ARG A 64 -27.71 34.87 2.71
N LEU A 65 -27.04 36.03 2.54
CA LEU A 65 -25.71 36.09 1.93
C LEU A 65 -24.69 35.25 2.70
N ARG A 66 -24.67 35.37 4.04
CA ARG A 66 -23.78 34.53 4.88
C ARG A 66 -23.99 33.05 4.65
N HIS A 67 -25.24 32.57 4.57
CA HIS A 67 -25.52 31.15 4.30
C HIS A 67 -25.02 30.73 2.91
N TRP A 68 -25.20 31.55 1.88
CA TRP A 68 -24.67 31.28 0.55
C TRP A 68 -23.14 31.18 0.53
N ILE A 69 -22.44 32.03 1.28
CA ILE A 69 -20.98 31.97 1.45
C ILE A 69 -20.57 30.77 2.33
N ALA A 70 -21.35 30.47 3.36
CA ALA A 70 -21.04 29.37 4.28
C ALA A 70 -21.12 27.98 3.62
N ILE A 71 -22.01 27.79 2.63
CA ILE A 71 -22.15 26.49 1.95
C ILE A 71 -20.83 26.05 1.30
N PRO A 72 -20.22 26.81 0.37
CA PRO A 72 -18.95 26.38 -0.24
C PRO A 72 -17.81 26.29 0.79
N ILE A 73 -17.75 27.19 1.78
CA ILE A 73 -16.75 27.10 2.86
C ILE A 73 -16.96 25.83 3.68
N GLY A 74 -18.20 25.50 4.03
CA GLY A 74 -18.52 24.30 4.80
C GLY A 74 -18.19 23.01 4.04
N ILE A 75 -18.46 22.96 2.74
CA ILE A 75 -18.08 21.84 1.87
C ILE A 75 -16.55 21.72 1.80
N GLY A 76 -15.84 22.83 1.55
CA GLY A 76 -14.38 22.84 1.49
C GLY A 76 -13.73 22.44 2.83
N LEU A 77 -14.27 22.92 3.95
CA LEU A 77 -13.80 22.56 5.29
C LEU A 77 -14.13 21.10 5.65
N PHE A 78 -15.25 20.57 5.18
CA PHE A 78 -15.58 19.15 5.35
C PHE A 78 -14.59 18.28 4.57
N TRP A 79 -14.33 18.63 3.30
CA TRP A 79 -13.31 17.96 2.48
C TRP A 79 -11.93 17.99 3.12
N HIS A 80 -11.50 19.16 3.58
CA HIS A 80 -10.20 19.35 4.24
C HIS A 80 -10.05 18.51 5.52
N ASP A 81 -11.15 18.23 6.22
CA ASP A 81 -11.15 17.40 7.42
C ASP A 81 -11.32 15.90 7.10
N THR A 82 -11.53 15.51 5.86
CA THR A 82 -11.52 14.08 5.47
C THR A 82 -10.11 13.59 5.19
N TRP A 83 -9.94 12.27 5.17
CA TRP A 83 -8.71 11.62 4.70
C TRP A 83 -8.64 11.50 3.18
N LEU A 84 -9.59 12.07 2.44
CA LEU A 84 -9.61 12.03 0.98
C LEU A 84 -8.38 12.75 0.41
N PRO A 85 -7.80 12.23 -0.67
CA PRO A 85 -6.66 12.85 -1.33
C PRO A 85 -7.02 14.26 -1.80
N GLY A 86 -6.02 15.14 -1.87
CA GLY A 86 -6.20 16.51 -2.33
C GLY A 86 -6.70 16.57 -3.77
N PRO A 87 -7.31 17.68 -4.19
CA PRO A 87 -7.81 17.82 -5.57
C PRO A 87 -6.71 17.61 -6.62
N GLU A 88 -5.44 17.84 -6.28
CA GLU A 88 -4.29 17.59 -7.15
C GLU A 88 -4.12 16.11 -7.49
N SER A 89 -4.40 15.20 -6.55
CA SER A 89 -4.37 13.76 -6.79
C SER A 89 -5.47 13.33 -7.77
N ILE A 90 -6.65 13.93 -7.66
CA ILE A 90 -7.78 13.67 -8.59
C ILE A 90 -7.44 14.20 -9.99
N PHE A 91 -6.85 15.38 -10.08
CA PHE A 91 -6.48 15.98 -11.38
C PHE A 91 -5.29 15.29 -12.04
N SER A 92 -4.31 14.80 -11.30
CA SER A 92 -3.20 14.02 -11.85
C SER A 92 -3.66 12.67 -12.44
N GLN A 93 -4.72 12.09 -11.89
CA GLN A 93 -5.34 10.87 -12.40
C GLN A 93 -6.43 11.14 -13.45
N GLY A 94 -6.83 12.41 -13.65
CA GLY A 94 -7.92 12.79 -14.55
C GLY A 94 -7.71 12.40 -16.01
N SER A 95 -6.44 12.38 -16.48
CA SER A 95 -6.10 11.90 -17.82
C SER A 95 -6.33 10.39 -17.99
N GLN A 96 -6.19 9.63 -16.92
CA GLN A 96 -6.45 8.19 -16.90
C GLN A 96 -7.94 7.89 -16.88
N LEU A 97 -8.76 8.73 -16.22
CA LEU A 97 -10.21 8.60 -16.18
C LEU A 97 -10.86 8.71 -17.56
N ALA A 98 -10.24 9.42 -18.50
CA ALA A 98 -10.74 9.53 -19.87
C ALA A 98 -10.73 8.19 -20.64
N GLY A 99 -9.91 7.23 -20.21
CA GLY A 99 -9.85 5.86 -20.77
C GLY A 99 -10.88 4.89 -20.17
N PHE A 100 -11.59 5.28 -19.10
CA PHE A 100 -12.50 4.37 -18.40
C PHE A 100 -13.87 4.28 -19.09
N SER A 101 -14.44 3.08 -19.13
CA SER A 101 -15.82 2.91 -19.60
C SER A 101 -16.81 3.57 -18.63
N ALA A 102 -17.93 4.10 -19.13
CA ALA A 102 -18.98 4.72 -18.31
C ALA A 102 -19.55 3.76 -17.25
N THR A 103 -19.61 2.47 -17.56
CA THR A 103 -20.04 1.40 -16.64
C THR A 103 -19.03 1.21 -15.50
N TYR A 104 -17.74 1.25 -15.78
CA TYR A 104 -16.71 1.17 -14.74
C TYR A 104 -16.70 2.41 -13.83
N ILE A 105 -16.86 3.60 -14.40
CA ILE A 105 -17.00 4.85 -13.60
C ILE A 105 -18.22 4.75 -12.68
N TRP A 106 -19.34 4.23 -13.17
CA TRP A 106 -20.54 4.05 -12.34
C TRP A 106 -20.34 3.02 -11.23
N ASP A 107 -19.70 1.89 -11.53
CA ASP A 107 -19.33 0.88 -10.53
C ASP A 107 -18.41 1.49 -9.46
N LEU A 108 -17.42 2.28 -9.88
CA LEU A 108 -16.52 3.00 -8.98
C LEU A 108 -17.28 3.97 -8.06
N VAL A 109 -18.17 4.80 -8.61
CA VAL A 109 -19.00 5.74 -7.83
C VAL A 109 -19.87 5.02 -6.81
N THR A 110 -20.48 3.89 -7.19
CA THR A 110 -21.35 3.13 -6.28
C THR A 110 -20.59 2.49 -5.12
N ARG A 111 -19.30 2.17 -5.27
CA ARG A 111 -18.44 1.66 -4.20
C ARG A 111 -18.16 2.70 -3.11
N PHE A 112 -18.16 4.00 -3.45
CA PHE A 112 -18.05 5.07 -2.46
C PHE A 112 -19.30 5.23 -1.58
N ILE A 113 -20.43 4.62 -1.94
CA ILE A 113 -21.67 4.70 -1.17
C ILE A 113 -21.70 3.59 -0.13
N ASN A 114 -21.30 3.93 1.09
CA ASN A 114 -21.46 3.03 2.22
C ASN A 114 -22.90 3.14 2.76
N TRP A 115 -23.74 2.15 2.45
CA TRP A 115 -25.15 2.12 2.85
C TRP A 115 -25.36 2.17 4.36
N ASN A 116 -24.42 1.62 5.16
CA ASN A 116 -24.49 1.71 6.62
C ASN A 116 -24.27 3.16 7.08
N MET A 117 -23.35 3.90 6.44
CA MET A 117 -23.17 5.32 6.72
C MET A 117 -24.37 6.17 6.29
N VAL A 118 -24.99 5.83 5.15
CA VAL A 118 -26.24 6.47 4.71
C VAL A 118 -27.34 6.24 5.75
N GLY A 119 -27.50 5.01 6.23
CA GLY A 119 -28.45 4.69 7.31
C GLY A 119 -28.15 5.44 8.61
N ALA A 120 -26.89 5.45 9.04
CA ALA A 120 -26.44 6.20 10.22
C ALA A 120 -26.68 7.72 10.09
N PHE A 121 -26.44 8.29 8.91
CA PHE A 121 -26.74 9.69 8.62
C PHE A 121 -28.23 10.00 8.77
N PHE A 122 -29.12 9.15 8.22
CA PHE A 122 -30.56 9.31 8.37
C PHE A 122 -31.01 9.18 9.84
N LEU A 123 -30.47 8.21 10.55
CA LEU A 123 -30.75 8.04 11.97
C LEU A 123 -30.34 9.28 12.77
N LEU A 124 -29.14 9.79 12.51
CA LEU A 124 -28.63 11.01 13.15
C LEU A 124 -29.49 12.24 12.81
N LEU A 125 -29.97 12.34 11.56
CA LEU A 125 -30.87 13.40 11.12
C LEU A 125 -32.20 13.37 11.89
N VAL A 126 -32.83 12.20 11.99
CA VAL A 126 -34.09 12.03 12.71
C VAL A 126 -33.88 12.35 14.20
N LEU A 127 -32.82 11.84 14.80
CA LEU A 127 -32.46 12.09 16.19
C LEU A 127 -32.23 13.58 16.45
N TRP A 128 -31.50 14.26 15.56
CA TRP A 128 -31.29 15.69 15.64
C TRP A 128 -32.59 16.49 15.53
N MET A 129 -33.47 16.14 14.58
CA MET A 129 -34.79 16.80 14.44
C MET A 129 -35.64 16.67 15.69
N PHE A 130 -35.59 15.50 16.38
CA PHE A 130 -36.31 15.27 17.61
C PHE A 130 -35.68 16.04 18.79
N ILE A 131 -34.37 15.90 19.01
CA ILE A 131 -33.65 16.50 20.15
C ILE A 131 -33.62 18.03 20.03
N SER A 132 -33.53 18.60 18.81
CA SER A 132 -33.48 20.04 18.60
C SER A 132 -34.74 20.80 19.06
N GLN A 133 -35.83 20.10 19.29
CA GLN A 133 -37.06 20.68 19.82
C GLN A 133 -36.96 20.96 21.34
N TRP A 134 -36.12 20.23 22.06
CA TRP A 134 -36.04 20.24 23.53
C TRP A 134 -34.71 20.82 24.02
N LEU A 135 -33.62 20.65 23.29
CA LEU A 135 -32.29 21.12 23.65
C LEU A 135 -31.82 22.28 22.78
N ARG A 136 -31.11 23.22 23.39
CA ARG A 136 -30.38 24.27 22.66
C ARG A 136 -29.11 23.70 22.04
N VAL A 137 -29.26 22.92 20.97
CA VAL A 137 -28.16 22.18 20.30
C VAL A 137 -26.98 23.09 19.94
N THR A 138 -27.23 24.38 19.57
CA THR A 138 -26.16 25.35 19.31
C THR A 138 -25.19 25.50 20.49
N VAL A 139 -25.70 25.49 21.74
CA VAL A 139 -24.83 25.61 22.92
C VAL A 139 -23.97 24.37 23.10
N VAL A 140 -24.55 23.18 22.90
CA VAL A 140 -23.83 21.91 22.98
C VAL A 140 -22.73 21.84 21.92
N VAL A 141 -23.05 22.14 20.66
CA VAL A 141 -22.09 22.18 19.54
C VAL A 141 -20.96 23.17 19.83
N SER A 142 -21.29 24.38 20.32
CA SER A 142 -20.27 25.39 20.65
C SER A 142 -19.38 24.94 21.80
N ALA A 143 -19.93 24.32 22.84
CA ALA A 143 -19.16 23.80 23.97
C ALA A 143 -18.20 22.67 23.54
N ILE A 144 -18.66 21.70 22.74
CA ILE A 144 -17.82 20.63 22.20
C ILE A 144 -16.71 21.22 21.33
N MET A 145 -17.02 22.19 20.46
CA MET A 145 -16.05 22.83 19.59
C MET A 145 -14.94 23.55 20.36
N VAL A 146 -15.32 24.33 21.37
CA VAL A 146 -14.35 25.02 22.24
C VAL A 146 -13.51 24.00 23.01
N TRP A 147 -14.14 22.93 23.53
CA TRP A 147 -13.42 21.84 24.19
C TRP A 147 -12.37 21.20 23.26
N LEU A 148 -12.75 20.84 22.04
CA LEU A 148 -11.83 20.26 21.04
C LEU A 148 -10.69 21.20 20.67
N ALA A 149 -10.93 22.52 20.64
CA ALA A 149 -9.90 23.51 20.33
C ALA A 149 -8.93 23.77 21.50
N VAL A 150 -9.42 23.66 22.75
CA VAL A 150 -8.65 24.01 23.95
C VAL A 150 -8.00 22.77 24.58
N SER A 151 -8.59 21.59 24.46
CA SER A 151 -8.09 20.36 25.09
C SER A 151 -6.63 20.02 24.75
N PRO A 152 -6.10 20.24 23.54
CA PRO A 152 -4.69 20.02 23.24
C PRO A 152 -3.73 21.01 23.94
N LEU A 153 -4.25 22.15 24.40
CA LEU A 153 -3.47 23.19 25.07
C LEU A 153 -3.45 23.02 26.61
N LEU A 154 -4.32 22.17 27.12
CA LEU A 154 -4.39 21.90 28.56
C LEU A 154 -3.40 20.80 28.93
N PRO A 155 -2.61 20.94 30.01
CA PRO A 155 -1.84 19.81 30.54
C PRO A 155 -2.80 18.67 30.90
N ALA A 156 -2.40 17.42 30.63
CA ALA A 156 -3.22 16.24 30.86
C ALA A 156 -3.70 16.18 32.32
N PHE A 157 -4.87 16.73 32.62
CA PHE A 157 -5.55 16.53 33.88
C PHE A 157 -6.19 15.14 33.85
N THR A 158 -5.52 14.17 34.44
CA THR A 158 -6.11 12.86 34.74
C THR A 158 -7.09 13.01 35.89
N LEU A 159 -8.37 13.21 35.59
CA LEU A 159 -9.47 13.23 36.58
C LEU A 159 -9.76 11.86 37.21
N TRP A 160 -9.04 10.82 36.81
CA TRP A 160 -9.14 9.48 37.37
C TRP A 160 -7.73 8.95 37.65
N PRO A 161 -7.40 8.51 38.87
CA PRO A 161 -6.15 7.81 39.10
C PRO A 161 -6.25 6.46 38.40
N ALA A 162 -5.73 6.39 37.17
CA ALA A 162 -5.47 5.11 36.52
C ALA A 162 -4.44 4.39 37.38
N GLY A 163 -4.84 3.27 37.99
CA GLY A 163 -3.95 2.41 38.75
C GLY A 163 -2.71 2.13 37.90
N GLN A 164 -1.55 2.47 38.44
CA GLN A 164 -0.27 2.15 37.82
C GLN A 164 -0.22 0.64 37.57
N PRO A 165 0.02 0.17 36.35
CA PRO A 165 0.50 -1.18 36.18
C PRO A 165 1.91 -1.24 36.78
N THR A 166 2.03 -1.95 37.87
CA THR A 166 3.31 -2.30 38.49
C THR A 166 4.15 -3.01 37.42
N ALA A 167 5.14 -2.30 36.91
CA ALA A 167 6.14 -2.90 36.04
C ALA A 167 6.94 -3.90 36.87
N ALA A 168 6.59 -5.18 36.76
CA ALA A 168 7.47 -6.25 37.20
C ALA A 168 8.70 -6.23 36.29
N ALA A 169 9.77 -5.66 36.81
CA ALA A 169 11.10 -5.71 36.19
C ALA A 169 11.58 -7.17 36.17
N THR A 170 11.33 -7.86 35.09
CA THR A 170 11.98 -9.14 34.80
C THR A 170 13.38 -8.84 34.27
N THR A 171 14.36 -8.92 35.14
CA THR A 171 15.78 -8.85 34.80
C THR A 171 16.15 -10.09 33.99
N VAL A 172 16.21 -9.97 32.69
CA VAL A 172 16.80 -11.00 31.82
C VAL A 172 18.30 -10.86 31.91
N LYS A 173 18.94 -11.83 32.57
CA LYS A 173 20.39 -12.01 32.56
C LYS A 173 20.85 -12.28 31.13
N THR A 174 21.58 -11.33 30.56
CA THR A 174 22.31 -11.51 29.31
C THR A 174 23.45 -12.48 29.56
N THR A 175 23.33 -13.69 29.04
CA THR A 175 24.44 -14.65 29.00
C THR A 175 25.29 -14.30 27.78
N THR A 176 26.50 -13.83 28.02
CA THR A 176 27.50 -13.56 26.99
C THR A 176 27.97 -14.88 26.39
N THR A 177 27.56 -15.19 25.16
CA THR A 177 28.13 -16.30 24.41
C THR A 177 29.15 -15.75 23.42
N THR A 178 30.33 -16.32 23.50
CA THR A 178 31.58 -15.99 22.81
C THR A 178 31.38 -16.03 21.27
N ALA A 179 31.91 -15.01 20.60
CA ALA A 179 31.85 -14.81 19.15
C ALA A 179 32.66 -15.90 18.42
N ALA A 180 32.03 -16.49 17.38
CA ALA A 180 32.71 -17.18 16.29
C ALA A 180 33.05 -16.17 15.18
N PRO A 181 34.07 -16.38 14.34
CA PRO A 181 34.64 -15.33 13.48
C PRO A 181 33.69 -14.97 12.31
N ALA A 182 33.59 -13.67 12.10
CA ALA A 182 32.77 -13.02 11.11
C ALA A 182 33.17 -13.39 9.67
N GLY A 183 32.27 -14.05 8.96
CA GLY A 183 32.19 -13.94 7.51
C GLY A 183 31.60 -12.57 7.16
N THR A 184 32.28 -11.80 6.36
CA THR A 184 31.91 -10.46 5.93
C THR A 184 30.61 -10.48 5.11
N SER A 185 29.47 -10.30 5.77
CA SER A 185 28.21 -9.97 5.11
C SER A 185 28.08 -8.44 5.02
N ALA A 186 28.29 -7.89 3.83
CA ALA A 186 28.29 -6.45 3.58
C ALA A 186 26.90 -5.79 3.50
N ALA A 187 25.83 -6.47 3.94
CA ALA A 187 24.44 -6.01 3.82
C ALA A 187 23.87 -5.33 5.08
N SER A 188 24.69 -5.11 6.13
CA SER A 188 24.23 -4.49 7.38
C SER A 188 24.35 -2.98 7.35
N GLY A 189 23.47 -2.29 6.64
CA GLY A 189 23.10 -0.93 7.01
C GLY A 189 22.13 -1.02 8.19
N ASP A 190 22.53 -0.53 9.37
CA ASP A 190 21.66 -0.59 10.55
C ASP A 190 20.39 0.22 10.32
N ILE A 191 19.22 -0.43 10.49
CA ILE A 191 17.93 0.26 10.55
C ILE A 191 18.02 1.26 11.72
N PRO A 192 17.72 2.56 11.52
CA PRO A 192 17.79 3.54 12.61
C PRO A 192 16.93 3.14 13.80
N ALA A 193 17.47 3.28 15.01
CA ALA A 193 16.75 2.96 16.23
C ALA A 193 15.52 3.86 16.41
N GLN A 194 14.42 3.30 16.91
CA GLN A 194 13.14 3.99 17.14
C GLN A 194 13.00 4.30 18.64
N THR A 195 13.86 5.13 19.18
CA THR A 195 13.93 5.43 20.62
C THR A 195 13.18 6.70 21.02
N GLU A 196 13.04 7.65 20.10
CA GLU A 196 12.42 8.94 20.37
C GLU A 196 10.87 8.87 20.38
N PRO A 197 10.18 9.73 21.15
CA PRO A 197 8.72 9.84 21.10
C PRO A 197 8.22 10.12 19.67
N PRO A 198 7.06 9.60 19.26
CA PRO A 198 6.54 9.72 17.89
C PRO A 198 5.94 11.11 17.61
N THR A 199 6.73 12.17 17.75
CA THR A 199 6.36 13.53 17.31
C THR A 199 6.60 13.67 15.82
N SER A 200 5.90 14.59 15.14
CA SER A 200 6.09 14.81 13.70
C SER A 200 7.56 15.10 13.34
N ALA A 201 8.28 15.85 14.16
CA ALA A 201 9.70 16.13 13.93
C ALA A 201 10.56 14.87 14.02
N ASN A 202 10.39 14.06 15.08
CA ASN A 202 11.17 12.84 15.29
C ASN A 202 10.86 11.77 14.21
N LEU A 203 9.60 11.64 13.81
CA LEU A 203 9.20 10.74 12.74
C LEU A 203 9.81 11.15 11.39
N THR A 204 9.84 12.45 11.07
CA THR A 204 10.50 12.95 9.86
C THR A 204 12.02 12.74 9.93
N ASN A 205 12.66 13.00 11.06
CA ASN A 205 14.09 12.78 11.24
C ASN A 205 14.43 11.29 11.08
N TRP A 206 13.64 10.41 11.66
CA TRP A 206 13.83 8.97 11.53
C TRP A 206 13.67 8.51 10.08
N LEU A 207 12.66 9.00 9.35
CA LEU A 207 12.46 8.68 7.92
C LEU A 207 13.68 9.11 7.08
N ASN A 208 14.20 10.31 7.32
CA ASN A 208 15.40 10.80 6.63
C ASN A 208 16.62 9.93 6.94
N ALA A 209 16.80 9.51 8.20
CA ALA A 209 17.85 8.59 8.59
C ALA A 209 17.69 7.22 7.95
N PHE A 210 16.46 6.71 7.85
CA PHE A 210 16.14 5.47 7.13
C PHE A 210 16.60 5.54 5.67
N TYR A 211 16.21 6.55 4.91
CA TYR A 211 16.65 6.66 3.51
C TYR A 211 18.15 6.87 3.37
N ALA A 212 18.80 7.60 4.30
CA ALA A 212 20.24 7.75 4.30
C ALA A 212 20.97 6.42 4.58
N ALA A 213 20.39 5.54 5.39
CA ALA A 213 20.91 4.20 5.63
C ALA A 213 20.68 3.30 4.38
N GLU A 214 19.47 3.31 3.84
CA GLU A 214 19.11 2.51 2.65
C GLU A 214 19.99 2.85 1.43
N GLN A 215 20.34 4.11 1.20
CA GLN A 215 21.25 4.52 0.11
C GLN A 215 22.62 3.85 0.14
N LYS A 216 23.07 3.35 1.30
CA LYS A 216 24.36 2.67 1.47
C LYS A 216 24.27 1.16 1.27
N ARG A 217 23.06 0.61 1.24
CA ARG A 217 22.81 -0.84 1.19
C ARG A 217 22.84 -1.35 -0.23
N LYS A 218 23.55 -2.44 -0.44
CA LYS A 218 23.65 -3.13 -1.73
C LYS A 218 23.82 -4.62 -1.51
N THR A 219 23.25 -5.42 -2.40
CA THR A 219 23.60 -6.84 -2.53
C THR A 219 24.89 -6.96 -3.33
N PRO A 220 25.96 -7.56 -2.78
CA PRO A 220 27.22 -7.73 -3.49
C PRO A 220 27.12 -8.86 -4.52
N PHE A 221 27.01 -8.53 -5.79
CA PHE A 221 27.15 -9.51 -6.87
C PHE A 221 28.62 -9.83 -7.12
N PRO A 222 28.98 -11.10 -7.41
CA PRO A 222 30.35 -11.45 -7.79
C PRO A 222 30.67 -10.91 -9.20
N ASP A 223 31.94 -10.64 -9.46
CA ASP A 223 32.39 -10.20 -10.81
C ASP A 223 32.24 -11.31 -11.86
N ARG A 224 32.30 -12.58 -11.44
CA ARG A 224 32.17 -13.76 -12.28
C ARG A 224 31.63 -14.94 -11.46
N LEU A 225 30.95 -15.85 -12.14
CA LEU A 225 30.56 -17.12 -11.54
C LEU A 225 31.77 -18.04 -11.33
N PRO A 226 31.75 -18.93 -10.32
CA PRO A 226 32.71 -20.02 -10.18
C PRO A 226 32.80 -20.88 -11.45
N ALA A 227 33.96 -21.45 -11.74
CA ALA A 227 34.14 -22.29 -12.94
C ALA A 227 33.30 -23.56 -12.92
N ASP A 228 32.91 -24.02 -11.72
CA ASP A 228 32.05 -25.17 -11.48
C ASP A 228 30.56 -24.83 -11.32
N ALA A 229 30.19 -23.56 -11.50
CA ALA A 229 28.81 -23.09 -11.35
C ALA A 229 27.85 -23.82 -12.30
N GLN A 230 26.80 -24.35 -11.73
CA GLN A 230 25.78 -25.11 -12.46
C GLN A 230 24.76 -24.16 -13.09
N PRO A 231 24.36 -24.38 -14.36
CA PRO A 231 23.33 -23.57 -14.99
C PRO A 231 21.95 -23.86 -14.39
N PHE A 232 21.18 -22.79 -14.20
CA PHE A 232 19.77 -22.83 -13.85
C PHE A 232 19.08 -21.56 -14.37
N ASP A 233 17.77 -21.54 -14.43
CA ASP A 233 17.00 -20.39 -14.84
C ASP A 233 16.35 -19.70 -13.63
N LEU A 234 16.17 -18.38 -13.72
CA LEU A 234 15.45 -17.59 -12.75
C LEU A 234 14.14 -17.10 -13.36
N LEU A 235 13.00 -17.39 -12.72
CA LEU A 235 11.69 -16.87 -13.08
C LEU A 235 11.16 -16.01 -11.93
N VAL A 236 11.05 -14.70 -12.15
CA VAL A 236 10.46 -13.76 -11.20
C VAL A 236 9.04 -13.45 -11.64
N ILE A 237 8.04 -13.90 -10.87
CA ILE A 237 6.61 -13.68 -11.12
C ILE A 237 6.17 -12.50 -10.26
N ASN A 238 5.82 -11.39 -10.90
CA ASN A 238 5.38 -10.16 -10.27
C ASN A 238 3.87 -10.00 -10.42
N ILE A 239 3.14 -10.13 -9.31
CA ILE A 239 1.66 -10.23 -9.31
C ILE A 239 1.04 -8.90 -8.91
N CYS A 240 0.25 -8.29 -9.78
CA CYS A 240 -0.52 -7.09 -9.45
C CYS A 240 -1.69 -7.42 -8.51
N SER A 241 -1.91 -6.57 -7.51
CA SER A 241 -3.07 -6.57 -6.61
C SER A 241 -3.25 -7.83 -5.74
N LEU A 242 -2.18 -8.26 -5.04
CA LEU A 242 -2.21 -9.39 -4.11
C LEU A 242 -1.43 -9.06 -2.82
N SER A 243 -2.12 -9.00 -1.68
CA SER A 243 -1.55 -8.89 -0.33
C SER A 243 -2.04 -10.02 0.57
N TRP A 244 -1.42 -10.18 1.76
CA TRP A 244 -1.93 -11.12 2.76
C TRP A 244 -3.39 -10.83 3.16
N SER A 245 -3.75 -9.54 3.27
CA SER A 245 -5.13 -9.12 3.55
C SER A 245 -6.12 -9.55 2.47
N ASP A 246 -5.72 -9.50 1.20
CA ASP A 246 -6.57 -9.93 0.09
C ASP A 246 -6.75 -11.44 0.04
N ILE A 247 -5.66 -12.20 0.29
CA ILE A 247 -5.70 -13.67 0.37
C ILE A 247 -6.65 -14.12 1.48
N GLU A 248 -6.56 -13.49 2.66
CA GLU A 248 -7.48 -13.75 3.77
C GLU A 248 -8.93 -13.43 3.38
N ALA A 249 -9.17 -12.27 2.76
CA ALA A 249 -10.50 -11.86 2.30
C ALA A 249 -11.08 -12.80 1.22
N ALA A 250 -10.22 -13.34 0.35
CA ALA A 250 -10.59 -14.31 -0.66
C ALA A 250 -10.77 -15.73 -0.11
N GLY A 251 -10.29 -16.01 1.11
CA GLY A 251 -10.34 -17.35 1.74
C GLY A 251 -9.33 -18.35 1.13
N LEU A 252 -8.16 -17.85 0.71
CA LEU A 252 -7.12 -18.63 0.01
C LEU A 252 -5.88 -18.91 0.89
N MET A 253 -5.97 -18.70 2.20
CA MET A 253 -4.86 -18.95 3.13
C MET A 253 -4.41 -20.43 3.15
N ASP A 254 -5.34 -21.33 2.92
CA ASP A 254 -5.10 -22.80 2.95
C ASP A 254 -5.01 -23.41 1.53
N HIS A 255 -4.83 -22.58 0.48
CA HIS A 255 -4.76 -23.07 -0.89
C HIS A 255 -3.55 -24.02 -1.08
N PRO A 256 -3.66 -25.12 -1.87
CA PRO A 256 -2.57 -26.09 -2.11
C PRO A 256 -1.28 -25.45 -2.63
N LEU A 257 -1.36 -24.37 -3.41
CA LEU A 257 -0.21 -23.63 -3.93
C LEU A 257 0.85 -23.32 -2.85
N TRP A 258 0.44 -23.01 -1.62
CA TRP A 258 1.37 -22.68 -0.54
C TRP A 258 2.30 -23.84 -0.17
N LYS A 259 1.89 -25.09 -0.42
CA LYS A 259 2.70 -26.29 -0.12
C LYS A 259 3.85 -26.49 -1.09
N HIS A 260 3.81 -25.87 -2.27
CA HIS A 260 4.92 -25.97 -3.21
C HIS A 260 6.15 -25.19 -2.78
N PHE A 261 5.96 -24.05 -2.09
CA PHE A 261 7.06 -23.15 -1.78
C PHE A 261 8.06 -23.73 -0.77
N ASP A 262 9.34 -23.42 -0.95
CA ASP A 262 10.42 -23.75 -0.02
C ASP A 262 10.58 -22.67 1.05
N ILE A 263 10.36 -21.40 0.68
CA ILE A 263 10.49 -20.22 1.54
C ILE A 263 9.27 -19.31 1.35
N VAL A 264 8.69 -18.81 2.45
CA VAL A 264 7.59 -17.84 2.44
C VAL A 264 7.90 -16.69 3.40
N PHE A 265 7.82 -15.46 2.92
CA PHE A 265 7.96 -14.26 3.70
C PHE A 265 6.59 -13.82 4.25
N LYS A 266 6.49 -13.63 5.57
CA LYS A 266 5.27 -13.18 6.23
C LYS A 266 5.19 -11.66 6.41
N ASN A 267 6.33 -10.98 6.42
CA ASN A 267 6.43 -9.53 6.60
C ASN A 267 7.30 -8.92 5.48
N PHE A 268 6.84 -9.05 4.23
CA PHE A 268 7.54 -8.47 3.08
C PHE A 268 6.86 -7.18 2.63
N ASN A 269 7.54 -6.05 2.80
CA ASN A 269 7.04 -4.74 2.40
C ASN A 269 7.36 -4.44 0.93
N SER A 270 6.33 -4.29 0.09
CA SER A 270 6.45 -3.85 -1.31
C SER A 270 6.72 -2.35 -1.46
N ALA A 271 6.67 -1.61 -0.37
CA ALA A 271 7.03 -0.20 -0.24
C ALA A 271 6.21 0.80 -1.09
N THR A 272 5.14 0.37 -1.71
CA THR A 272 4.24 1.20 -2.52
C THR A 272 2.91 0.47 -2.75
N SER A 273 1.89 1.17 -3.22
CA SER A 273 0.59 0.59 -3.57
C SER A 273 0.23 0.73 -5.06
N TYR A 274 1.23 1.02 -5.93
CA TYR A 274 1.05 1.14 -7.38
C TYR A 274 2.04 0.30 -8.16
N SER A 275 1.60 -0.24 -9.30
CA SER A 275 2.34 -1.22 -10.10
C SER A 275 3.66 -0.70 -10.66
N GLY A 276 3.69 0.49 -11.27
CA GLY A 276 4.91 1.08 -11.82
C GLY A 276 6.03 1.19 -10.78
N PRO A 277 5.82 1.90 -9.66
CA PRO A 277 6.81 1.99 -8.59
C PRO A 277 7.21 0.63 -8.00
N ALA A 278 6.28 -0.33 -7.86
CA ALA A 278 6.58 -1.66 -7.32
C ALA A 278 7.49 -2.47 -8.26
N ALA A 279 7.16 -2.50 -9.55
CA ALA A 279 7.96 -3.17 -10.55
C ALA A 279 9.38 -2.57 -10.66
N VAL A 280 9.49 -1.23 -10.65
CA VAL A 280 10.80 -0.56 -10.66
C VAL A 280 11.63 -0.90 -9.41
N ARG A 281 11.00 -0.94 -8.22
CA ARG A 281 11.69 -1.36 -6.97
C ARG A 281 12.19 -2.79 -7.05
N LEU A 282 11.39 -3.72 -7.59
CA LEU A 282 11.79 -5.11 -7.79
C LEU A 282 12.94 -5.24 -8.79
N LEU A 283 12.89 -4.52 -9.90
CA LEU A 283 13.96 -4.50 -10.90
C LEU A 283 15.26 -3.84 -10.38
N ARG A 284 15.15 -2.96 -9.38
CA ARG A 284 16.28 -2.34 -8.66
C ARG A 284 16.57 -3.02 -7.30
N ALA A 285 16.18 -4.26 -7.13
CA ALA A 285 16.27 -4.99 -5.86
C ALA A 285 17.70 -5.16 -5.31
N SER A 286 18.72 -4.90 -6.10
CA SER A 286 20.12 -5.01 -5.67
C SER A 286 20.61 -3.82 -4.83
N CYS A 287 19.82 -2.76 -4.69
CA CYS A 287 20.10 -1.61 -3.81
C CYS A 287 18.98 -1.42 -2.79
N GLY A 288 19.28 -0.69 -1.72
CA GLY A 288 18.30 -0.36 -0.70
C GLY A 288 17.18 0.53 -1.21
N GLN A 289 16.14 0.67 -0.40
CA GLN A 289 14.90 1.34 -0.78
C GLN A 289 15.10 2.84 -1.00
N LEU A 290 14.71 3.33 -2.17
CA LEU A 290 14.66 4.76 -2.49
C LEU A 290 13.31 5.37 -2.05
N SER A 291 13.30 6.68 -1.76
CA SER A 291 12.05 7.44 -1.66
C SER A 291 11.29 7.42 -2.99
N HIS A 292 9.99 7.69 -2.94
CA HIS A 292 9.17 7.71 -4.16
C HIS A 292 9.71 8.67 -5.22
N SER A 293 10.09 9.88 -4.84
CA SER A 293 10.64 10.87 -5.76
C SER A 293 11.98 10.46 -6.39
N ASN A 294 12.86 9.81 -5.61
CA ASN A 294 14.16 9.35 -6.07
C ASN A 294 14.06 8.09 -6.95
N LEU A 295 12.97 7.35 -6.87
CA LEU A 295 12.75 6.17 -7.69
C LEU A 295 12.72 6.50 -9.20
N TYR A 296 12.25 7.69 -9.56
CA TYR A 296 12.17 8.14 -10.96
C TYR A 296 13.45 8.83 -11.45
N GLN A 297 14.48 8.88 -10.61
CA GLN A 297 15.80 9.35 -11.00
C GLN A 297 16.68 8.19 -11.50
N PRO A 298 17.69 8.46 -12.34
CA PRO A 298 18.66 7.45 -12.71
C PRO A 298 19.31 6.79 -11.49
N SER A 299 19.51 5.47 -11.55
CA SER A 299 20.17 4.70 -10.50
C SER A 299 21.53 4.17 -11.01
N GLY A 300 22.40 3.80 -10.07
CA GLY A 300 23.66 3.12 -10.43
C GLY A 300 23.39 1.77 -11.12
N ASN A 301 24.24 1.40 -12.08
CA ASN A 301 24.08 0.15 -12.84
C ASN A 301 24.15 -1.10 -11.96
N ASP A 302 24.72 -1.00 -10.79
CA ASP A 302 24.79 -2.07 -9.78
C ASP A 302 23.48 -2.29 -9.01
N CYS A 303 22.51 -1.39 -9.15
CA CYS A 303 21.19 -1.52 -8.54
C CYS A 303 20.23 -2.42 -9.33
N TYR A 304 20.46 -2.61 -10.63
CA TYR A 304 19.56 -3.35 -11.51
C TYR A 304 19.81 -4.87 -11.42
N LEU A 305 18.87 -5.60 -10.83
CA LEU A 305 18.97 -7.05 -10.61
C LEU A 305 19.26 -7.82 -11.90
N PHE A 306 18.49 -7.57 -12.95
CA PHE A 306 18.62 -8.29 -14.22
C PHE A 306 19.87 -7.89 -15.02
N GLU A 307 20.35 -6.66 -14.89
CA GLU A 307 21.63 -6.25 -15.48
C GLU A 307 22.82 -6.91 -14.77
N ASN A 308 22.76 -7.04 -13.44
CA ASN A 308 23.78 -7.76 -12.67
C ASN A 308 23.83 -9.24 -13.08
N LEU A 309 22.66 -9.86 -13.26
CA LEU A 309 22.58 -11.24 -13.77
C LEU A 309 23.12 -11.37 -15.20
N ALA A 310 22.82 -10.41 -16.07
CA ALA A 310 23.32 -10.40 -17.44
C ALA A 310 24.87 -10.34 -17.48
N LYS A 311 25.52 -9.57 -16.62
CA LYS A 311 27.00 -9.56 -16.47
C LYS A 311 27.57 -10.92 -16.08
N LEU A 312 26.77 -11.74 -15.41
CA LEU A 312 27.13 -13.10 -15.00
C LEU A 312 26.74 -14.19 -16.03
N GLY A 313 26.28 -13.79 -17.22
CA GLY A 313 25.95 -14.68 -18.32
C GLY A 313 24.51 -15.16 -18.35
N PHE A 314 23.60 -14.55 -17.57
CA PHE A 314 22.17 -14.80 -17.73
C PHE A 314 21.60 -13.99 -18.90
N THR A 315 20.73 -14.61 -19.69
CA THR A 315 19.98 -13.93 -20.74
C THR A 315 18.73 -13.30 -20.13
N GLN A 316 18.57 -11.99 -20.26
CA GLN A 316 17.35 -11.32 -19.83
C GLN A 316 16.16 -11.69 -20.71
N GLN A 317 15.02 -11.98 -20.10
CA GLN A 317 13.76 -12.23 -20.79
C GLN A 317 12.64 -11.39 -20.12
N LEU A 318 11.72 -10.87 -20.93
CA LEU A 318 10.59 -10.05 -20.48
C LEU A 318 9.28 -10.68 -20.96
N MET A 319 8.41 -10.99 -20.00
CA MET A 319 7.07 -11.49 -20.20
C MET A 319 6.04 -10.61 -19.52
N LEU A 320 4.90 -10.39 -20.15
CA LEU A 320 3.75 -9.71 -19.57
C LEU A 320 2.48 -10.53 -19.83
N GLY A 321 1.62 -10.66 -18.83
CA GLY A 321 0.26 -11.19 -18.97
C GLY A 321 -0.72 -10.18 -19.61
N HIS A 322 -0.20 -9.05 -20.14
CA HIS A 322 -0.93 -7.94 -20.76
C HIS A 322 -0.04 -7.22 -21.77
N ASN A 323 -0.58 -6.22 -22.48
CA ASN A 323 0.17 -5.52 -23.53
C ASN A 323 1.20 -4.47 -23.03
N GLY A 324 1.19 -4.14 -21.74
CA GLY A 324 2.11 -3.17 -21.13
C GLY A 324 1.88 -1.70 -21.51
N GLN A 325 0.78 -1.36 -22.17
CA GLN A 325 0.54 -0.01 -22.69
C GLN A 325 -0.05 0.93 -21.64
N PHE A 326 -0.91 0.43 -20.75
CA PHE A 326 -1.54 1.25 -19.72
C PHE A 326 -0.48 1.88 -18.79
N GLY A 327 -0.59 3.20 -18.58
CA GLY A 327 0.35 3.95 -17.76
C GLY A 327 1.80 3.94 -18.26
N ASP A 328 2.04 3.65 -19.55
CA ASP A 328 3.39 3.49 -20.11
C ASP A 328 4.23 2.39 -19.43
N PHE A 329 3.59 1.37 -18.82
CA PHE A 329 4.24 0.37 -17.96
C PHE A 329 5.46 -0.28 -18.60
N LEU A 330 5.35 -0.75 -19.86
CA LEU A 330 6.49 -1.33 -20.58
C LEU A 330 7.65 -0.34 -20.75
N LYS A 331 7.35 0.94 -20.96
CA LYS A 331 8.35 2.00 -21.05
C LYS A 331 9.04 2.24 -19.69
N GLU A 332 8.30 2.19 -18.58
CA GLU A 332 8.87 2.28 -17.24
C GLU A 332 9.80 1.11 -16.93
N LEU A 333 9.41 -0.13 -17.24
CA LEU A 333 10.28 -1.30 -17.09
C LEU A 333 11.61 -1.14 -17.84
N ARG A 334 11.61 -0.54 -19.03
CA ARG A 334 12.80 -0.29 -19.83
C ARG A 334 13.63 0.88 -19.31
N SER A 335 13.01 2.04 -19.13
CA SER A 335 13.73 3.28 -18.83
C SER A 335 14.15 3.37 -17.36
N LEU A 336 13.35 2.84 -16.44
CA LEU A 336 13.59 2.90 -15.00
C LEU A 336 14.03 1.55 -14.42
N GLY A 337 13.56 0.44 -14.98
CA GLY A 337 13.83 -0.91 -14.51
C GLY A 337 15.05 -1.60 -15.14
N GLY A 338 15.62 -1.05 -16.22
CA GLY A 338 16.79 -1.64 -16.91
C GLY A 338 16.46 -2.85 -17.79
N MET A 339 15.17 -3.17 -18.04
CA MET A 339 14.76 -4.32 -18.85
C MET A 339 14.82 -3.99 -20.34
N GLN A 340 15.93 -4.35 -21.02
CA GLN A 340 16.14 -4.05 -22.44
C GLN A 340 15.69 -5.16 -23.39
N SER A 341 15.44 -6.39 -22.88
CA SER A 341 15.00 -7.51 -23.69
C SER A 341 13.68 -7.23 -24.42
N PRO A 342 13.47 -7.79 -25.62
CA PRO A 342 12.19 -7.70 -26.28
C PRO A 342 11.10 -8.37 -25.44
N LEU A 343 9.87 -7.86 -25.54
CA LEU A 343 8.72 -8.54 -24.96
C LEU A 343 8.51 -9.88 -25.68
N MET A 344 8.30 -10.97 -24.93
CA MET A 344 7.96 -12.27 -25.49
C MET A 344 6.72 -12.16 -26.37
N ASP A 345 6.74 -12.88 -27.51
CA ASP A 345 5.62 -12.89 -28.46
C ASP A 345 4.33 -13.40 -27.81
N GLN A 346 3.31 -12.57 -27.81
CA GLN A 346 1.98 -12.84 -27.25
C GLN A 346 0.99 -13.36 -28.32
N THR A 347 1.42 -13.53 -29.57
CA THR A 347 0.56 -13.97 -30.66
C THR A 347 -0.03 -15.35 -30.38
N GLY A 348 -1.36 -15.45 -30.46
CA GLY A 348 -2.08 -16.70 -30.22
C GLY A 348 -2.21 -17.13 -28.76
N LEU A 349 -1.80 -16.29 -27.77
CA LEU A 349 -2.15 -16.54 -26.38
C LEU A 349 -3.65 -16.35 -26.17
N PRO A 350 -4.32 -17.24 -25.44
CA PRO A 350 -5.72 -17.05 -25.10
C PRO A 350 -5.92 -15.84 -24.19
N VAL A 351 -6.98 -15.07 -24.41
CA VAL A 351 -7.36 -13.94 -23.57
C VAL A 351 -8.29 -14.44 -22.47
N SER A 352 -7.85 -14.35 -21.21
CA SER A 352 -8.61 -14.77 -20.04
C SER A 352 -9.62 -13.70 -19.58
N LEU A 353 -9.17 -12.43 -19.55
CA LEU A 353 -9.96 -11.28 -19.10
C LEU A 353 -9.71 -10.09 -20.05
N GLN A 354 -10.56 -9.07 -19.93
CA GLN A 354 -10.32 -7.73 -20.46
C GLN A 354 -10.09 -6.79 -19.29
N ALA A 355 -9.09 -5.93 -19.41
CA ALA A 355 -8.83 -4.87 -18.43
C ALA A 355 -9.90 -3.77 -18.54
N PHE A 356 -9.94 -2.87 -17.55
CA PHE A 356 -10.89 -1.74 -17.49
C PHE A 356 -10.80 -0.80 -18.71
N ASP A 357 -9.66 -0.75 -19.41
CA ASP A 357 -9.42 0.01 -20.65
C ASP A 357 -9.73 -0.81 -21.93
N GLY A 358 -10.20 -2.05 -21.77
CA GLY A 358 -10.50 -2.97 -22.86
C GLY A 358 -9.31 -3.72 -23.43
N SER A 359 -8.09 -3.51 -22.89
CA SER A 359 -6.90 -4.26 -23.32
C SER A 359 -6.97 -5.73 -22.87
N PRO A 360 -6.32 -6.66 -23.61
CA PRO A 360 -6.34 -8.06 -23.25
C PRO A 360 -5.50 -8.36 -22.01
N VAL A 361 -6.04 -9.22 -21.14
CA VAL A 361 -5.30 -9.91 -20.09
C VAL A 361 -5.23 -11.38 -20.50
N TYR A 362 -4.01 -11.85 -20.77
CA TYR A 362 -3.78 -13.19 -21.27
C TYR A 362 -3.90 -14.24 -20.16
N ASP A 363 -4.12 -15.49 -20.57
CA ASP A 363 -4.17 -16.63 -19.65
C ASP A 363 -2.77 -16.94 -19.12
N ASP A 364 -2.63 -16.91 -17.80
CA ASP A 364 -1.32 -17.01 -17.15
C ASP A 364 -0.74 -18.42 -17.28
N LEU A 365 -1.57 -19.47 -17.17
CA LEU A 365 -1.11 -20.86 -17.36
C LEU A 365 -0.62 -21.08 -18.79
N ALA A 366 -1.35 -20.63 -19.79
CA ALA A 366 -0.92 -20.76 -21.20
C ALA A 366 0.37 -19.97 -21.48
N THR A 367 0.54 -18.81 -20.88
CA THR A 367 1.74 -17.97 -21.03
C THR A 367 2.95 -18.66 -20.37
N LEU A 368 2.80 -19.17 -19.16
CA LEU A 368 3.85 -19.89 -18.41
C LEU A 368 4.22 -21.21 -19.09
N ASN A 369 3.25 -21.95 -19.63
CA ASN A 369 3.52 -23.19 -20.38
C ASN A 369 4.29 -22.92 -21.67
N ARG A 370 3.98 -21.83 -22.40
CA ARG A 370 4.77 -21.41 -23.57
C ARG A 370 6.23 -21.07 -23.19
N TRP A 371 6.41 -20.38 -22.07
CA TRP A 371 7.74 -20.14 -21.53
C TRP A 371 8.47 -21.45 -21.24
N LEU A 372 7.86 -22.37 -20.51
CA LEU A 372 8.45 -23.67 -20.15
C LEU A 372 8.81 -24.51 -21.39
N GLU A 373 7.94 -24.54 -22.40
CA GLU A 373 8.25 -25.21 -23.66
C GLU A 373 9.47 -24.62 -24.37
N THR A 374 9.65 -23.30 -24.28
CA THR A 374 10.79 -22.60 -24.86
C THR A 374 12.07 -22.92 -24.10
N GLU A 375 12.02 -22.87 -22.76
CA GLU A 375 13.16 -23.19 -21.91
C GLU A 375 13.60 -24.67 -22.05
N ASN A 376 12.65 -25.59 -22.12
CA ASN A 376 12.94 -27.03 -22.33
C ASN A 376 13.65 -27.30 -23.67
N LYS A 377 13.39 -26.50 -24.71
CA LYS A 377 14.10 -26.63 -26.00
C LYS A 377 15.51 -26.06 -25.95
N GLN A 378 15.76 -25.05 -25.11
CA GLN A 378 17.08 -24.44 -24.96
C GLN A 378 17.96 -25.17 -23.95
N GLY A 379 17.38 -25.98 -23.08
CA GLY A 379 18.04 -26.57 -21.92
C GLY A 379 18.35 -25.52 -20.85
N ASN A 380 19.13 -25.89 -19.83
CA ASN A 380 19.50 -24.95 -18.75
C ASN A 380 20.52 -23.93 -19.27
N ALA A 381 20.03 -22.80 -19.81
CA ALA A 381 20.83 -21.80 -20.53
C ALA A 381 21.17 -20.56 -19.69
N ARG A 382 20.83 -20.52 -18.40
CA ARG A 382 20.89 -19.32 -17.53
C ARG A 382 20.05 -18.17 -18.08
N ASN A 383 18.75 -18.37 -18.12
CA ASN A 383 17.80 -17.32 -18.43
C ASN A 383 17.32 -16.66 -17.14
N ALA A 384 17.13 -15.34 -17.17
CA ALA A 384 16.52 -14.56 -16.10
C ALA A 384 15.27 -13.88 -16.66
N THR A 385 14.11 -14.38 -16.28
CA THR A 385 12.81 -13.97 -16.80
C THR A 385 12.07 -13.11 -15.77
N PHE A 386 11.64 -11.93 -16.16
CA PHE A 386 10.68 -11.12 -15.44
C PHE A 386 9.30 -11.32 -16.08
N TYR A 387 8.34 -11.79 -15.29
CA TYR A 387 6.96 -11.99 -15.71
C TYR A 387 6.00 -11.19 -14.83
N ASN A 388 5.33 -10.19 -15.42
CA ASN A 388 4.33 -9.39 -14.73
C ASN A 388 2.92 -9.81 -15.15
N ILE A 389 2.03 -10.01 -14.17
CA ILE A 389 0.69 -10.54 -14.37
C ILE A 389 -0.39 -9.65 -13.75
N LEU A 390 -1.52 -9.56 -14.42
CA LEU A 390 -2.56 -8.56 -14.15
C LEU A 390 -3.96 -9.13 -13.83
N PRO A 391 -4.21 -10.44 -13.61
CA PRO A 391 -5.57 -10.96 -13.51
C PRO A 391 -6.35 -10.40 -12.32
N LEU A 392 -5.65 -9.96 -11.25
CA LEU A 392 -6.28 -9.46 -10.03
C LEU A 392 -6.53 -7.95 -10.03
N HIS A 393 -6.06 -7.23 -11.06
CA HIS A 393 -6.27 -5.78 -11.15
C HIS A 393 -7.76 -5.42 -11.12
N ASP A 394 -8.08 -4.33 -10.42
CA ASP A 394 -9.47 -3.84 -10.36
C ASP A 394 -9.99 -3.42 -11.73
N GLY A 395 -11.29 -3.59 -11.95
CA GLY A 395 -11.94 -3.31 -13.24
C GLY A 395 -11.79 -4.39 -14.31
N ASN A 396 -10.99 -5.43 -14.09
CA ASN A 396 -10.91 -6.56 -15.01
C ASN A 396 -12.27 -7.30 -15.07
N HIS A 397 -12.69 -7.68 -16.28
CA HIS A 397 -13.97 -8.33 -16.53
C HIS A 397 -13.82 -9.47 -17.53
N PHE A 398 -14.75 -10.41 -17.53
CA PHE A 398 -14.78 -11.49 -18.52
C PHE A 398 -15.16 -10.94 -19.89
N GLN A 399 -14.66 -11.58 -20.95
CA GLN A 399 -14.98 -11.19 -22.33
C GLN A 399 -16.49 -11.11 -22.56
N GLY A 400 -16.93 -10.02 -23.19
CA GLY A 400 -18.34 -9.77 -23.46
C GLY A 400 -19.17 -9.31 -22.24
N GLN A 401 -18.56 -9.17 -21.08
CA GLN A 401 -19.20 -8.60 -19.89
C GLN A 401 -18.68 -7.18 -19.64
N SER A 402 -19.51 -6.31 -19.08
CA SER A 402 -19.12 -4.95 -18.69
C SER A 402 -18.92 -4.79 -17.18
N LYS A 403 -19.37 -5.78 -16.38
CA LYS A 403 -19.24 -5.78 -14.93
C LYS A 403 -17.88 -6.34 -14.54
N THR A 404 -17.21 -5.67 -13.61
CA THR A 404 -15.97 -6.18 -12.98
C THR A 404 -16.17 -7.60 -12.47
N ALA A 405 -15.27 -8.51 -12.86
CA ALA A 405 -15.30 -9.89 -12.41
C ALA A 405 -14.95 -9.97 -10.91
N ASP A 406 -15.62 -10.86 -10.19
CA ASP A 406 -15.38 -11.04 -8.76
C ASP A 406 -13.91 -11.37 -8.48
N TYR A 407 -13.31 -10.66 -7.51
CA TYR A 407 -11.91 -10.83 -7.17
C TYR A 407 -11.59 -12.25 -6.69
N LYS A 408 -12.45 -12.84 -5.84
CA LYS A 408 -12.24 -14.17 -5.28
C LYS A 408 -12.19 -15.23 -6.39
N VAL A 409 -13.07 -15.11 -7.40
CA VAL A 409 -13.10 -16.01 -8.56
C VAL A 409 -11.79 -15.91 -9.37
N ARG A 410 -11.30 -14.68 -9.59
CA ARG A 410 -10.05 -14.45 -10.32
C ARG A 410 -8.83 -14.91 -9.53
N ALA A 411 -8.82 -14.67 -8.22
CA ALA A 411 -7.74 -15.11 -7.34
C ALA A 411 -7.67 -16.62 -7.22
N GLN A 412 -8.82 -17.31 -7.09
CA GLN A 412 -8.88 -18.76 -7.10
C GLN A 412 -8.31 -19.31 -8.41
N LYS A 413 -8.76 -18.75 -9.56
CA LYS A 413 -8.25 -19.17 -10.88
C LYS A 413 -6.73 -19.00 -10.98
N LEU A 414 -6.19 -17.84 -10.59
CA LEU A 414 -4.75 -17.60 -10.61
C LEU A 414 -3.98 -18.60 -9.74
N PHE A 415 -4.47 -18.88 -8.55
CA PHE A 415 -3.81 -19.82 -7.64
C PHE A 415 -3.84 -21.26 -8.20
N ASP A 416 -4.98 -21.67 -8.76
CA ASP A 416 -5.11 -22.96 -9.46
C ASP A 416 -4.16 -23.05 -10.67
N GLU A 417 -4.00 -21.96 -11.44
CA GLU A 417 -3.10 -21.90 -12.59
C GLU A 417 -1.63 -22.01 -12.17
N LEU A 418 -1.23 -21.30 -11.11
CA LEU A 418 0.13 -21.39 -10.58
C LEU A 418 0.41 -22.76 -9.96
N ASP A 419 -0.55 -23.37 -9.26
CA ASP A 419 -0.45 -24.72 -8.70
C ASP A 419 -0.25 -25.76 -9.81
N ASN A 420 -1.04 -25.67 -10.88
CA ASN A 420 -0.90 -26.51 -12.06
C ASN A 420 0.45 -26.31 -12.75
N PHE A 421 0.87 -25.06 -12.97
CA PHE A 421 2.15 -24.75 -13.58
C PHE A 421 3.32 -25.30 -12.76
N PHE A 422 3.30 -25.14 -11.43
CA PHE A 422 4.35 -25.67 -10.55
C PHE A 422 4.41 -27.20 -10.61
N THR A 423 3.25 -27.86 -10.69
CA THR A 423 3.18 -29.32 -10.89
C THR A 423 3.81 -29.74 -12.22
N GLU A 424 3.57 -29.02 -13.31
CA GLU A 424 4.18 -29.31 -14.62
C GLU A 424 5.69 -29.01 -14.62
N LEU A 425 6.10 -27.92 -13.97
CA LEU A 425 7.51 -27.56 -13.84
C LEU A 425 8.29 -28.61 -13.03
N GLU A 426 7.71 -29.13 -11.97
CA GLU A 426 8.31 -30.24 -11.19
C GLU A 426 8.50 -31.52 -12.03
N LYS A 427 7.49 -31.90 -12.84
CA LYS A 427 7.58 -33.04 -13.75
C LYS A 427 8.62 -32.84 -14.86
N SER A 428 8.87 -31.64 -15.28
CA SER A 428 9.84 -31.35 -16.35
C SER A 428 11.28 -31.63 -15.94
N GLY A 429 11.59 -31.58 -14.64
CA GLY A 429 12.95 -31.67 -14.11
C GLY A 429 13.84 -30.49 -14.45
N HIS A 430 13.29 -29.42 -15.03
CA HIS A 430 14.02 -28.20 -15.38
C HIS A 430 14.52 -27.47 -14.12
N LYS A 431 15.78 -27.04 -14.12
CA LYS A 431 16.39 -26.37 -12.97
C LYS A 431 15.99 -24.89 -12.96
N VAL A 432 15.09 -24.52 -12.08
CA VAL A 432 14.55 -23.16 -12.00
C VAL A 432 14.42 -22.70 -10.55
N MET A 433 14.89 -21.48 -10.27
CA MET A 433 14.50 -20.72 -9.09
C MET A 433 13.30 -19.83 -9.45
N VAL A 434 12.14 -20.13 -8.90
CA VAL A 434 10.95 -19.29 -9.05
C VAL A 434 10.81 -18.39 -7.84
N VAL A 435 10.68 -17.07 -8.07
CA VAL A 435 10.45 -16.06 -7.03
C VAL A 435 9.14 -15.36 -7.33
N VAL A 436 8.16 -15.54 -6.45
CA VAL A 436 6.87 -14.84 -6.54
C VAL A 436 6.92 -13.60 -5.67
N VAL A 437 6.75 -12.43 -6.27
CA VAL A 437 6.77 -11.13 -5.57
C VAL A 437 5.56 -10.30 -6.02
N PRO A 438 4.49 -10.24 -5.22
CA PRO A 438 3.40 -9.34 -5.54
C PRO A 438 3.81 -7.86 -5.46
N GLU A 439 3.17 -7.02 -6.27
CA GLU A 439 3.43 -5.58 -6.34
C GLU A 439 2.86 -4.83 -5.12
N HIS A 440 1.62 -5.12 -4.81
CA HIS A 440 0.81 -4.51 -3.75
C HIS A 440 -0.53 -5.23 -3.67
N GLY A 441 -1.31 -4.96 -2.63
CA GLY A 441 -2.67 -5.50 -2.48
C GLY A 441 -3.73 -4.79 -3.32
N GLY A 442 -4.88 -5.45 -3.44
CA GLY A 442 -6.11 -4.93 -4.06
C GLY A 442 -6.95 -4.04 -3.15
N ALA A 443 -6.61 -3.95 -1.87
CA ALA A 443 -7.36 -3.22 -0.83
C ALA A 443 -8.83 -3.67 -0.70
N LEU A 444 -9.10 -4.97 -0.77
CA LEU A 444 -10.46 -5.52 -0.82
C LEU A 444 -11.33 -5.11 0.37
N LYS A 445 -10.78 -5.11 1.57
CA LYS A 445 -11.53 -4.76 2.78
C LYS A 445 -11.72 -3.25 2.96
N GLY A 446 -10.80 -2.44 2.41
CA GLY A 446 -10.69 -1.04 2.80
C GLY A 446 -10.31 -0.88 4.28
N ASP A 447 -10.26 0.36 4.74
CA ASP A 447 -10.01 0.71 6.16
C ASP A 447 -10.69 2.04 6.53
N LYS A 448 -10.36 2.60 7.69
CA LYS A 448 -10.95 3.88 8.14
C LYS A 448 -10.52 5.10 7.32
N MET A 449 -9.40 5.02 6.62
CA MET A 449 -8.88 6.12 5.79
C MET A 449 -9.20 5.96 4.31
N GLN A 450 -9.39 4.72 3.86
CA GLN A 450 -9.60 4.40 2.45
C GLN A 450 -10.75 3.41 2.28
N VAL A 451 -11.64 3.69 1.35
CA VAL A 451 -12.69 2.73 0.96
C VAL A 451 -12.08 1.55 0.19
N SER A 452 -12.81 0.43 0.15
CA SER A 452 -12.43 -0.76 -0.62
C SER A 452 -12.04 -0.41 -2.06
N GLY A 453 -10.92 -0.92 -2.51
CA GLY A 453 -10.34 -0.67 -3.84
C GLY A 453 -9.54 0.62 -3.98
N LEU A 454 -9.60 1.56 -3.02
CA LEU A 454 -8.77 2.76 -3.01
C LEU A 454 -7.41 2.45 -2.39
N ARG A 455 -6.32 2.90 -3.05
CA ARG A 455 -4.93 2.57 -2.70
C ARG A 455 -4.00 3.78 -2.65
N ASP A 456 -4.55 4.98 -2.51
CA ASP A 456 -3.73 6.21 -2.49
C ASP A 456 -2.79 6.28 -1.30
N ILE A 457 -3.18 5.68 -0.17
CA ILE A 457 -2.35 5.57 1.03
C ILE A 457 -1.77 4.15 1.08
N PRO A 458 -0.45 3.97 1.02
CA PRO A 458 0.19 2.66 1.02
C PRO A 458 0.19 2.04 2.43
N SER A 459 -0.99 1.66 2.91
CA SER A 459 -1.20 1.06 4.23
C SER A 459 -0.60 -0.35 4.33
N PRO A 460 -0.29 -0.85 5.53
CA PRO A 460 0.26 -2.20 5.71
C PRO A 460 -0.61 -3.30 5.10
N SER A 461 -1.94 -3.17 5.12
CA SER A 461 -2.85 -4.15 4.50
C SER A 461 -2.69 -4.24 2.96
N ILE A 462 -2.07 -3.24 2.34
CA ILE A 462 -1.80 -3.19 0.91
C ILE A 462 -0.35 -3.55 0.59
N THR A 463 0.60 -3.14 1.43
CA THR A 463 2.02 -3.25 1.13
C THR A 463 2.71 -4.46 1.76
N ASP A 464 2.04 -5.17 2.67
CA ASP A 464 2.50 -6.46 3.19
C ASP A 464 2.05 -7.58 2.26
N VAL A 465 2.99 -8.04 1.42
CA VAL A 465 2.71 -8.94 0.31
C VAL A 465 3.31 -10.34 0.49
N PRO A 466 2.63 -11.41 0.01
CA PRO A 466 3.07 -12.80 0.15
C PRO A 466 4.21 -13.13 -0.83
N THR A 467 5.42 -12.75 -0.49
CA THR A 467 6.60 -13.11 -1.29
C THR A 467 7.03 -14.54 -0.97
N ALA A 468 7.36 -15.33 -1.99
CA ALA A 468 7.72 -16.73 -1.81
C ALA A 468 8.75 -17.21 -2.85
N VAL A 469 9.51 -18.25 -2.50
CA VAL A 469 10.54 -18.84 -3.35
C VAL A 469 10.37 -20.35 -3.44
N LYS A 470 10.56 -20.90 -4.66
CA LYS A 470 10.59 -22.33 -4.93
C LYS A 470 11.74 -22.68 -5.86
N PHE A 471 12.44 -23.75 -5.55
CA PHE A 471 13.46 -24.36 -6.42
C PHE A 471 12.93 -25.64 -7.05
N PHE A 472 12.94 -25.71 -8.37
CA PHE A 472 12.55 -26.90 -9.14
C PHE A 472 13.78 -27.59 -9.75
N GLY A 473 13.72 -28.89 -10.02
CA GLY A 473 14.82 -29.65 -10.62
C GLY A 473 16.00 -29.89 -9.69
N MET A 474 15.80 -29.76 -8.37
CA MET A 474 16.80 -30.06 -7.36
C MET A 474 17.01 -31.59 -7.21
N LYS A 475 18.26 -32.00 -6.95
CA LYS A 475 18.56 -33.39 -6.58
C LYS A 475 17.99 -33.74 -5.20
N ALA A 476 18.04 -32.84 -4.26
CA ALA A 476 17.48 -32.95 -2.91
C ALA A 476 16.49 -31.80 -2.65
N PRO A 477 15.23 -31.91 -3.11
CA PRO A 477 14.24 -30.87 -2.90
C PRO A 477 13.89 -30.71 -1.41
N HIS A 478 13.51 -29.51 -1.01
CA HIS A 478 13.01 -29.23 0.35
C HIS A 478 11.81 -30.12 0.66
N GLN A 479 11.81 -30.73 1.84
CA GLN A 479 10.74 -31.59 2.31
C GLN A 479 9.98 -30.94 3.47
N GLY A 480 8.65 -31.02 3.47
CA GLY A 480 7.80 -30.57 4.54
C GLY A 480 7.20 -29.16 4.29
N ALA A 481 6.86 -28.46 5.38
CA ALA A 481 6.28 -27.13 5.28
C ALA A 481 7.33 -26.09 4.86
N PRO A 482 6.93 -25.00 4.17
CA PRO A 482 7.84 -23.92 3.81
C PRO A 482 8.56 -23.32 5.02
N LEU A 483 9.80 -22.88 4.82
CA LEU A 483 10.52 -22.05 5.78
C LEU A 483 9.87 -20.67 5.84
N ILE A 484 9.44 -20.28 7.03
CA ILE A 484 8.78 -18.98 7.23
C ILE A 484 9.81 -17.95 7.64
N ILE A 485 9.87 -16.84 6.91
CA ILE A 485 10.66 -15.65 7.23
C ILE A 485 9.73 -14.61 7.87
N ASP A 486 9.79 -14.50 9.20
CA ASP A 486 8.95 -13.58 9.98
C ASP A 486 9.59 -12.19 10.16
N GLN A 487 10.89 -12.05 9.90
CA GLN A 487 11.57 -10.76 10.01
C GLN A 487 11.05 -9.79 8.95
N PRO A 488 10.92 -8.49 9.27
CA PRO A 488 10.57 -7.47 8.30
C PRO A 488 11.62 -7.39 7.18
N THR A 489 11.21 -7.58 5.94
CA THR A 489 12.07 -7.62 4.76
C THR A 489 11.48 -6.80 3.61
N SER A 490 12.28 -6.60 2.58
CA SER A 490 11.90 -6.01 1.31
C SER A 490 12.80 -6.56 0.19
N TYR A 491 12.86 -5.92 -0.93
CA TYR A 491 13.49 -6.40 -2.17
C TYR A 491 14.97 -6.83 -2.05
N LEU A 492 15.76 -6.21 -1.15
CA LEU A 492 17.15 -6.66 -0.89
C LEU A 492 17.23 -8.13 -0.44
N ALA A 493 16.23 -8.62 0.30
CA ALA A 493 16.20 -10.03 0.71
C ALA A 493 16.02 -10.97 -0.50
N VAL A 494 15.24 -10.57 -1.49
CA VAL A 494 15.09 -11.31 -2.76
C VAL A 494 16.42 -11.33 -3.52
N SER A 495 17.04 -10.17 -3.69
CA SER A 495 18.34 -10.05 -4.37
C SER A 495 19.42 -10.90 -3.69
N GLU A 496 19.44 -10.91 -2.35
CA GLU A 496 20.37 -11.72 -1.56
C GLU A 496 20.15 -13.23 -1.78
N LEU A 497 18.89 -13.70 -1.78
CA LEU A 497 18.59 -15.10 -2.08
C LEU A 497 19.03 -15.50 -3.50
N VAL A 498 18.82 -14.61 -4.48
CA VAL A 498 19.29 -14.85 -5.84
C VAL A 498 20.81 -14.97 -5.89
N VAL A 499 21.54 -14.07 -5.21
CA VAL A 499 23.01 -14.11 -5.16
C VAL A 499 23.52 -15.41 -4.52
N ARG A 500 22.88 -15.88 -3.45
CA ARG A 500 23.24 -17.14 -2.78
C ARG A 500 23.00 -18.38 -3.66
N ALA A 501 22.13 -18.30 -4.66
CA ALA A 501 21.84 -19.37 -5.59
C ALA A 501 22.75 -19.39 -6.84
N LEU A 502 23.55 -18.33 -7.10
CA LEU A 502 24.24 -18.09 -8.39
C LEU A 502 25.20 -19.21 -8.80
N ASP A 503 25.81 -19.92 -7.85
CA ASP A 503 26.69 -21.04 -8.18
C ASP A 503 25.92 -22.30 -8.63
N GLY A 504 24.59 -22.32 -8.46
CA GLY A 504 23.70 -23.42 -8.85
C GLY A 504 23.91 -24.72 -8.07
N LYS A 505 24.73 -24.72 -7.03
CA LYS A 505 25.01 -25.93 -6.24
C LYS A 505 23.77 -26.49 -5.56
N MET A 506 22.83 -25.63 -5.17
CA MET A 506 21.53 -26.04 -4.60
C MET A 506 20.81 -27.07 -5.46
N PHE A 507 21.00 -27.06 -6.78
CA PHE A 507 20.34 -28.01 -7.70
C PHE A 507 21.04 -29.38 -7.81
N THR A 508 22.28 -29.50 -7.33
CA THR A 508 23.12 -30.68 -7.53
C THR A 508 23.58 -31.37 -6.27
N GLU A 509 23.52 -30.66 -5.13
CA GLU A 509 23.91 -31.21 -3.83
C GLU A 509 22.92 -32.26 -3.31
N ASP A 510 23.45 -33.25 -2.55
CA ASP A 510 22.66 -34.30 -1.92
C ASP A 510 21.95 -33.82 -0.65
N ASN A 511 22.36 -32.67 -0.10
CA ASN A 511 21.78 -32.07 1.09
C ASN A 511 21.98 -30.54 1.03
N VAL A 512 20.91 -29.80 1.19
CA VAL A 512 20.93 -28.34 1.22
C VAL A 512 20.66 -27.86 2.63
N ASP A 513 21.55 -27.06 3.18
CA ASP A 513 21.33 -26.38 4.46
C ASP A 513 20.43 -25.15 4.28
N TRP A 514 19.14 -25.39 4.31
CA TRP A 514 18.12 -24.37 4.15
C TRP A 514 18.17 -23.29 5.22
N GLN A 515 18.59 -23.64 6.45
CA GLN A 515 18.71 -22.66 7.54
C GLN A 515 19.89 -21.72 7.28
N GLN A 516 21.01 -22.25 6.84
CA GLN A 516 22.15 -21.41 6.44
C GLN A 516 21.80 -20.56 5.21
N TYR A 517 21.09 -21.13 4.24
CA TYR A 517 20.67 -20.40 3.03
C TYR A 517 19.78 -19.19 3.34
N THR A 518 18.92 -19.28 4.35
CA THR A 518 18.00 -18.20 4.75
C THR A 518 18.53 -17.37 5.94
N ALA A 519 19.67 -17.72 6.51
CA ALA A 519 20.22 -17.01 7.66
C ALA A 519 20.61 -15.55 7.31
N ASN A 520 20.38 -14.63 8.25
CA ASN A 520 20.83 -13.24 8.14
C ASN A 520 20.43 -12.53 6.84
N LEU A 521 19.22 -12.79 6.34
CA LEU A 521 18.69 -12.03 5.21
C LEU A 521 18.58 -10.53 5.56
N PRO A 522 18.78 -9.63 4.59
CA PRO A 522 18.66 -8.20 4.81
C PRO A 522 17.27 -7.83 5.34
N GLN A 523 17.21 -7.29 6.54
CA GLN A 523 15.98 -6.75 7.11
C GLN A 523 15.74 -5.34 6.58
N SER A 524 14.50 -4.88 6.51
CA SER A 524 14.13 -3.52 6.18
C SER A 524 12.98 -3.06 7.07
N ALA A 525 12.97 -1.79 7.46
CA ALA A 525 11.81 -1.23 8.14
C ALA A 525 10.63 -1.10 7.17
N ALA A 526 9.42 -1.27 7.69
CA ALA A 526 8.20 -1.09 6.90
C ALA A 526 7.94 0.40 6.67
N VAL A 527 8.48 0.92 5.59
CA VAL A 527 8.23 2.27 5.06
C VAL A 527 7.66 2.12 3.66
N SER A 528 6.49 2.72 3.42
CA SER A 528 5.79 2.65 2.13
C SER A 528 5.40 4.04 1.67
N GLU A 529 5.61 4.36 0.40
CA GLU A 529 5.48 5.71 -0.12
C GLU A 529 4.86 5.74 -1.52
N ASN A 530 3.88 6.61 -1.68
CA ASN A 530 3.36 7.07 -2.97
C ASN A 530 3.66 8.56 -3.12
N ALA A 531 3.25 9.17 -4.22
CA ALA A 531 3.50 10.59 -4.51
C ALA A 531 3.06 11.55 -3.38
N ASN A 532 1.92 11.26 -2.73
CA ASN A 532 1.29 12.15 -1.76
C ASN A 532 1.11 11.54 -0.37
N ALA A 533 1.56 10.32 -0.14
CA ALA A 533 1.35 9.63 1.12
C ALA A 533 2.56 8.77 1.50
N ILE A 534 2.96 8.86 2.75
CA ILE A 534 3.98 7.99 3.35
C ILE A 534 3.35 7.30 4.54
N VAL A 535 3.51 5.99 4.62
CA VAL A 535 3.13 5.20 5.80
C VAL A 535 4.36 4.47 6.31
N MET A 536 4.62 4.54 7.60
CA MET A 536 5.73 3.81 8.21
C MET A 536 5.34 3.20 9.55
N GLN A 537 5.93 2.06 9.87
CA GLN A 537 5.87 1.46 11.20
C GLN A 537 6.92 2.12 12.10
N TYR A 538 6.46 2.66 13.22
CA TYR A 538 7.33 3.24 14.23
C TYR A 538 6.90 2.78 15.62
N GLN A 539 7.83 2.17 16.38
CA GLN A 539 7.55 1.55 17.69
C GLN A 539 6.31 0.62 17.66
N GLY A 540 6.20 -0.21 16.61
CA GLY A 540 5.11 -1.17 16.44
C GLY A 540 3.75 -0.58 16.06
N LYS A 541 3.68 0.72 15.73
CA LYS A 541 2.45 1.39 15.30
C LYS A 541 2.62 2.04 13.92
N PRO A 542 1.61 1.99 13.06
CA PRO A 542 1.65 2.68 11.78
C PRO A 542 1.37 4.17 11.96
N TYR A 543 2.15 5.00 11.28
CA TYR A 543 1.98 6.45 11.17
C TYR A 543 1.88 6.83 9.70
N VAL A 544 1.08 7.84 9.39
CA VAL A 544 0.89 8.35 8.04
C VAL A 544 1.18 9.84 7.96
N GLN A 545 1.80 10.24 6.88
CA GLN A 545 1.97 11.62 6.47
C GLN A 545 1.31 11.79 5.09
N LEU A 546 0.40 12.76 4.96
CA LEU A 546 -0.28 13.08 3.71
C LEU A 546 0.17 14.47 3.22
N ASN A 547 0.48 14.58 1.93
CA ASN A 547 0.84 15.84 1.25
C ASN A 547 1.93 16.66 1.98
N GLY A 548 2.91 15.98 2.59
CA GLY A 548 3.97 16.64 3.37
C GLY A 548 3.51 17.32 4.66
N GLY A 549 2.28 17.07 5.11
CA GLY A 549 1.72 17.60 6.36
C GLY A 549 2.32 16.96 7.61
N SER A 550 1.65 17.13 8.74
CA SER A 550 2.06 16.51 10.00
C SER A 550 1.81 15.00 10.00
N TRP A 551 2.68 14.26 10.68
CA TRP A 551 2.46 12.84 10.94
C TRP A 551 1.31 12.62 11.93
N VAL A 552 0.46 11.66 11.60
CA VAL A 552 -0.62 11.23 12.48
C VAL A 552 -0.61 9.69 12.60
N PRO A 553 -1.06 9.13 13.74
CA PRO A 553 -1.26 7.69 13.83
C PRO A 553 -2.24 7.21 12.75
N TYR A 554 -1.88 6.12 12.07
CA TYR A 554 -2.80 5.49 11.11
C TYR A 554 -3.91 4.77 11.90
N PRO A 555 -5.20 5.09 11.72
CA PRO A 555 -6.28 4.45 12.46
C PRO A 555 -6.46 2.99 11.99
N GLN A 556 -6.29 2.05 12.89
CA GLN A 556 -6.52 0.62 12.68
C GLN A 556 -7.98 0.23 12.86
#